data_96bb09b72e67bfa45505afd2cefeb2e4
#
_entry.id   96bb09b72e67bfa45505afd2cefeb2e4
#
_cell.length_a   1.000
_cell.length_b   1.000
_cell.length_c   1.000
_cell.angle_alpha   90.00
_cell.angle_beta   90.00
_cell.angle_gamma   90.00
#
_symmetry.space_group_name_H-M   'P 1'
#
loop_
_entity.id
_entity.type
_entity.pdbx_description
1 polymer ?
#
loop_
_entity_poly.entity_id
_entity_poly.type
_entity_poly.pdbx_seq_one_letter_code
_entity_poly.pdbx_strand_id
1 'polypeptide(L)'
;MQKILAAVVLLVAIAAGGAAYQFWQQSQQPVSALVYPQPRDLQEFRLTDQSGQTIGRQQLREQWTLAFVGYTFCPDICPMTMAMLSGSYAELAKVLPQGQSLQLWFVSVDPKRDTVAQLNNYVGYFEQPAIIGLTANHDQLFPFVRELGLMYAISTTTDEDYRVDHSASVVLINPKGQLVAMFKPELSADQNSVPVVTKTQLLRDFPEVIQQVAP
;
A
#
# COMPACT_ATOMS: atom_id res chain seq x y z
N MET A 1 -19.58 -18.47 -47.24
CA MET A 1 -19.96 -18.50 -45.82
C MET A 1 -19.02 -19.36 -44.98
N GLN A 2 -18.75 -20.63 -45.33
CA GLN A 2 -17.89 -21.54 -44.57
C GLN A 2 -16.44 -21.02 -44.36
N LYS A 3 -15.80 -20.41 -45.37
CA LYS A 3 -14.45 -19.86 -45.27
C LYS A 3 -14.35 -18.66 -44.31
N ILE A 4 -15.41 -17.81 -44.25
CA ILE A 4 -15.48 -16.66 -43.34
C ILE A 4 -15.65 -17.15 -41.88
N LEU A 5 -16.55 -18.15 -41.70
CA LEU A 5 -16.74 -18.77 -40.37
C LEU A 5 -15.44 -19.40 -39.83
N ALA A 6 -14.73 -20.13 -40.68
CA ALA A 6 -13.45 -20.74 -40.31
C ALA A 6 -12.39 -19.68 -39.94
N ALA A 7 -12.31 -18.55 -40.68
CA ALA A 7 -11.39 -17.45 -40.36
C ALA A 7 -11.76 -16.78 -39.01
N VAL A 8 -13.04 -16.58 -38.74
CA VAL A 8 -13.48 -16.00 -37.46
C VAL A 8 -13.16 -16.91 -36.28
N VAL A 9 -13.42 -18.22 -36.42
CA VAL A 9 -13.09 -19.20 -35.38
C VAL A 9 -11.58 -19.23 -35.11
N LEU A 10 -10.76 -19.17 -36.15
CA LEU A 10 -9.30 -19.13 -36.02
C LEU A 10 -8.82 -17.89 -35.26
N LEU A 11 -9.38 -16.71 -35.61
CA LEU A 11 -9.03 -15.45 -34.94
C LEU A 11 -9.42 -15.46 -33.46
N VAL A 12 -10.60 -15.98 -33.12
CA VAL A 12 -11.05 -16.13 -31.75
C VAL A 12 -10.16 -17.08 -30.96
N ALA A 13 -9.74 -18.21 -31.56
CA ALA A 13 -8.83 -19.16 -30.95
C ALA A 13 -7.45 -18.56 -30.67
N ILE A 14 -6.91 -17.78 -31.63
CA ILE A 14 -5.61 -17.07 -31.44
C ILE A 14 -5.73 -16.02 -30.33
N ALA A 15 -6.80 -15.23 -30.30
CA ALA A 15 -7.03 -14.25 -29.25
C ALA A 15 -7.17 -14.88 -27.86
N ALA A 16 -7.95 -15.97 -27.76
CA ALA A 16 -8.10 -16.73 -26.52
C ALA A 16 -6.78 -17.37 -26.05
N GLY A 17 -6.03 -17.96 -26.98
CA GLY A 17 -4.72 -18.54 -26.71
C GLY A 17 -3.70 -17.48 -26.26
N GLY A 18 -3.70 -16.31 -26.90
CA GLY A 18 -2.85 -15.19 -26.51
C GLY A 18 -3.19 -14.64 -25.13
N ALA A 19 -4.48 -14.49 -24.83
CA ALA A 19 -4.94 -14.06 -23.51
C ALA A 19 -4.59 -15.08 -22.41
N ALA A 20 -4.79 -16.38 -22.68
CA ALA A 20 -4.41 -17.46 -21.76
C ALA A 20 -2.89 -17.51 -21.53
N TYR A 21 -2.09 -17.31 -22.57
CA TYR A 21 -0.63 -17.26 -22.46
C TYR A 21 -0.17 -16.06 -21.65
N GLN A 22 -0.73 -14.88 -21.87
CA GLN A 22 -0.42 -13.67 -21.07
C GLN A 22 -0.79 -13.88 -19.60
N PHE A 23 -1.97 -14.46 -19.33
CA PHE A 23 -2.41 -14.78 -17.97
C PHE A 23 -1.45 -15.77 -17.29
N TRP A 24 -1.06 -16.84 -18.01
CA TRP A 24 -0.10 -17.82 -17.51
C TRP A 24 1.28 -17.21 -17.25
N GLN A 25 1.79 -16.37 -18.13
CA GLN A 25 3.06 -15.69 -17.97
C GLN A 25 3.05 -14.73 -16.76
N GLN A 26 1.94 -14.05 -16.54
CA GLN A 26 1.76 -13.15 -15.39
C GLN A 26 1.73 -13.93 -14.06
N SER A 27 1.15 -15.14 -14.05
CA SER A 27 1.13 -16.02 -12.88
C SER A 27 2.49 -16.68 -12.56
N GLN A 28 3.46 -16.63 -13.48
CA GLN A 28 4.81 -17.17 -13.28
C GLN A 28 5.82 -16.08 -12.80
N GLN A 29 5.40 -14.81 -12.68
CA GLN A 29 6.30 -13.80 -12.16
C GLN A 29 6.56 -14.05 -10.68
N PRO A 30 7.83 -14.06 -10.24
CA PRO A 30 8.15 -14.25 -8.84
C PRO A 30 7.57 -13.12 -7.99
N VAL A 31 7.16 -13.45 -6.77
CA VAL A 31 6.72 -12.46 -5.78
C VAL A 31 7.86 -11.48 -5.53
N SER A 32 7.62 -10.19 -5.73
CA SER A 32 8.60 -9.14 -5.51
C SER A 32 8.56 -8.57 -4.09
N ALA A 33 7.51 -8.90 -3.33
CA ALA A 33 7.38 -8.49 -1.94
C ALA A 33 8.48 -9.12 -1.07
N LEU A 34 9.08 -8.30 -0.19
CA LEU A 34 9.96 -8.77 0.85
C LEU A 34 9.11 -9.35 1.99
N VAL A 35 9.08 -10.67 2.14
CA VAL A 35 8.46 -11.35 3.29
C VAL A 35 9.51 -11.54 4.38
N TYR A 36 9.20 -11.11 5.60
CA TYR A 36 10.11 -11.30 6.73
C TYR A 36 10.04 -12.74 7.23
N PRO A 37 11.18 -13.47 7.29
CA PRO A 37 11.21 -14.86 7.76
C PRO A 37 10.68 -15.03 9.19
N GLN A 38 10.83 -13.99 9.99
CA GLN A 38 10.25 -13.89 11.33
C GLN A 38 9.45 -12.59 11.43
N PRO A 39 8.17 -12.65 11.80
CA PRO A 39 7.36 -11.47 12.06
C PRO A 39 8.02 -10.58 13.11
N ARG A 40 8.03 -9.27 12.88
CA ARG A 40 8.68 -8.30 13.75
C ARG A 40 7.64 -7.59 14.61
N ASP A 41 7.71 -7.76 15.92
CA ASP A 41 6.85 -7.01 16.84
C ASP A 41 7.13 -5.51 16.75
N LEU A 42 6.08 -4.72 16.63
CA LEU A 42 6.17 -3.27 16.77
C LEU A 42 6.18 -2.90 18.25
N GLN A 43 7.01 -1.93 18.62
CA GLN A 43 7.01 -1.36 19.96
C GLN A 43 5.72 -0.56 20.21
N GLU A 44 5.51 -0.12 21.45
CA GLU A 44 4.41 0.79 21.76
C GLU A 44 4.64 2.14 21.07
N PHE A 45 3.60 2.64 20.42
CA PHE A 45 3.60 3.93 19.74
C PHE A 45 2.33 4.70 20.05
N ARG A 46 2.35 6.00 19.80
CA ARG A 46 1.19 6.86 19.91
C ARG A 46 1.14 7.80 18.70
N LEU A 47 0.12 7.60 17.88
CA LEU A 47 -0.19 8.46 16.75
C LEU A 47 -1.56 9.10 17.00
N THR A 48 -1.89 10.12 16.23
CA THR A 48 -3.20 10.78 16.24
C THR A 48 -3.87 10.54 14.89
N ASP A 49 -5.12 10.10 14.88
CA ASP A 49 -5.86 9.90 13.65
C ASP A 49 -6.52 11.19 13.13
N GLN A 50 -7.14 11.10 11.96
CA GLN A 50 -7.87 12.20 11.32
C GLN A 50 -9.10 12.70 12.11
N SER A 51 -9.51 12.02 13.17
CA SER A 51 -10.57 12.46 14.09
C SER A 51 -10.03 13.05 15.41
N GLY A 52 -8.70 13.08 15.58
CA GLY A 52 -8.03 13.55 16.78
C GLY A 52 -7.92 12.50 17.90
N GLN A 53 -8.23 11.23 17.61
CA GLN A 53 -8.11 10.14 18.57
C GLN A 53 -6.69 9.58 18.62
N THR A 54 -6.28 9.13 19.81
CA THR A 54 -4.99 8.45 19.95
C THR A 54 -5.07 7.02 19.44
N ILE A 55 -4.16 6.68 18.53
CA ILE A 55 -3.99 5.36 17.94
C ILE A 55 -2.68 4.77 18.45
N GLY A 56 -2.74 3.52 18.90
CA GLY A 56 -1.59 2.77 19.36
C GLY A 56 -1.61 1.33 18.85
N ARG A 57 -0.81 0.47 19.45
CA ARG A 57 -0.65 -0.93 19.01
C ARG A 57 -1.96 -1.74 19.05
N GLN A 58 -2.91 -1.39 19.92
CA GLN A 58 -4.18 -2.10 20.02
C GLN A 58 -5.01 -2.03 18.74
N GLN A 59 -4.94 -0.92 17.99
CA GLN A 59 -5.67 -0.75 16.74
C GLN A 59 -5.14 -1.61 15.58
N LEU A 60 -4.00 -2.26 15.76
CA LEU A 60 -3.45 -3.24 14.81
C LEU A 60 -3.99 -4.66 15.05
N ARG A 61 -4.62 -4.90 16.20
CA ARG A 61 -5.10 -6.25 16.56
C ARG A 61 -6.35 -6.63 15.78
N GLU A 62 -6.44 -7.95 15.48
CA GLU A 62 -7.60 -8.58 14.83
C GLU A 62 -7.86 -8.16 13.39
N GLN A 63 -6.98 -7.34 12.81
CA GLN A 63 -7.11 -6.91 11.43
C GLN A 63 -5.74 -6.78 10.74
N TRP A 64 -5.74 -7.00 9.44
CA TRP A 64 -4.59 -6.73 8.59
C TRP A 64 -4.46 -5.24 8.34
N THR A 65 -3.24 -4.75 8.29
CA THR A 65 -2.98 -3.34 8.03
C THR A 65 -1.97 -3.19 6.90
N LEU A 66 -2.36 -2.50 5.83
CA LEU A 66 -1.42 -1.98 4.84
C LEU A 66 -1.10 -0.54 5.22
N ALA A 67 0.17 -0.26 5.52
CA ALA A 67 0.61 1.08 5.90
C ALA A 67 1.53 1.69 4.85
N PHE A 68 1.27 2.96 4.53
CA PHE A 68 2.04 3.78 3.62
C PHE A 68 2.41 5.09 4.30
N VAL A 69 3.67 5.51 4.15
CA VAL A 69 4.22 6.74 4.71
C VAL A 69 4.25 7.82 3.63
N GLY A 70 3.76 9.00 3.95
CA GLY A 70 3.69 10.11 3.00
C GLY A 70 3.38 11.44 3.66
N TYR A 71 2.85 12.39 2.90
CA TYR A 71 2.34 13.68 3.38
C TYR A 71 1.29 14.23 2.42
N THR A 72 0.35 15.06 2.91
CA THR A 72 -0.81 15.47 2.11
C THR A 72 -0.49 16.46 1.00
N PHE A 73 0.63 17.16 1.10
CA PHE A 73 1.12 18.12 0.10
C PHE A 73 2.04 17.49 -0.96
N CYS A 74 2.16 16.15 -0.97
CA CYS A 74 2.90 15.45 -2.01
C CYS A 74 2.13 15.53 -3.35
N PRO A 75 2.76 16.05 -4.42
CA PRO A 75 2.03 16.27 -5.69
C PRO A 75 1.79 14.98 -6.49
N ASP A 76 2.56 13.92 -6.26
CA ASP A 76 2.60 12.76 -7.16
C ASP A 76 2.38 11.42 -6.45
N ILE A 77 3.39 10.92 -5.73
CA ILE A 77 3.46 9.54 -5.24
C ILE A 77 2.35 9.23 -4.23
N CYS A 78 2.09 10.15 -3.29
CA CYS A 78 1.13 9.89 -2.21
C CYS A 78 -0.29 9.73 -2.73
N PRO A 79 -0.87 10.67 -3.54
CA PRO A 79 -2.22 10.49 -4.06
C PRO A 79 -2.32 9.27 -4.99
N MET A 80 -1.29 8.97 -5.80
CA MET A 80 -1.28 7.79 -6.67
C MET A 80 -1.31 6.49 -5.85
N THR A 81 -0.47 6.38 -4.80
CA THR A 81 -0.42 5.19 -3.95
C THR A 81 -1.72 5.01 -3.16
N MET A 82 -2.27 6.08 -2.61
CA MET A 82 -3.54 6.00 -1.86
C MET A 82 -4.73 5.66 -2.76
N ALA A 83 -4.79 6.21 -3.98
CA ALA A 83 -5.81 5.85 -4.97
C ALA A 83 -5.67 4.37 -5.39
N MET A 84 -4.45 3.88 -5.58
CA MET A 84 -4.17 2.47 -5.89
C MET A 84 -4.62 1.56 -4.75
N LEU A 85 -4.28 1.87 -3.50
CA LEU A 85 -4.68 1.09 -2.32
C LEU A 85 -6.20 1.08 -2.16
N SER A 86 -6.83 2.26 -2.23
CA SER A 86 -8.30 2.39 -2.18
C SER A 86 -8.98 1.57 -3.27
N GLY A 87 -8.54 1.73 -4.53
CA GLY A 87 -9.11 1.02 -5.67
C GLY A 87 -8.79 -0.48 -5.72
N SER A 88 -7.87 -0.98 -4.88
CA SER A 88 -7.55 -2.40 -4.74
C SER A 88 -8.20 -3.05 -3.52
N TYR A 89 -8.77 -2.27 -2.61
CA TYR A 89 -9.24 -2.72 -1.31
C TYR A 89 -10.18 -3.93 -1.39
N ALA A 90 -11.18 -3.87 -2.27
CA ALA A 90 -12.18 -4.93 -2.39
C ALA A 90 -11.58 -6.27 -2.85
N GLU A 91 -10.59 -6.24 -3.76
CA GLU A 91 -9.89 -7.43 -4.21
C GLU A 91 -8.96 -7.97 -3.13
N LEU A 92 -8.24 -7.11 -2.42
CA LEU A 92 -7.34 -7.50 -1.32
C LEU A 92 -8.11 -8.11 -0.13
N ALA A 93 -9.24 -7.51 0.24
CA ALA A 93 -10.06 -8.00 1.34
C ALA A 93 -10.64 -9.40 1.09
N LYS A 94 -10.89 -9.77 -0.18
CA LYS A 94 -11.42 -11.10 -0.55
C LYS A 94 -10.44 -12.26 -0.32
N VAL A 95 -9.15 -11.98 -0.33
CA VAL A 95 -8.12 -13.02 -0.15
C VAL A 95 -7.71 -13.25 1.29
N LEU A 96 -8.23 -12.44 2.21
CA LEU A 96 -7.98 -12.60 3.63
C LEU A 96 -8.70 -13.83 4.20
N PRO A 97 -8.16 -14.45 5.26
CA PRO A 97 -8.86 -15.50 5.99
C PRO A 97 -10.25 -15.06 6.46
N GLN A 98 -11.19 -16.00 6.50
CA GLN A 98 -12.58 -15.73 6.88
C GLN A 98 -12.67 -15.04 8.25
N GLY A 99 -13.45 -13.98 8.32
CA GLY A 99 -13.66 -13.20 9.55
C GLY A 99 -12.57 -12.17 9.85
N GLN A 100 -11.55 -12.04 8.98
CA GLN A 100 -10.52 -11.02 9.13
C GLN A 100 -10.82 -9.81 8.23
N SER A 101 -10.42 -8.62 8.68
CA SER A 101 -10.60 -7.35 7.98
C SER A 101 -9.27 -6.74 7.58
N LEU A 102 -9.35 -5.80 6.63
CA LEU A 102 -8.22 -4.99 6.17
C LEU A 102 -8.45 -3.53 6.53
N GLN A 103 -7.44 -2.85 7.01
CA GLN A 103 -7.38 -1.39 7.10
C GLN A 103 -6.20 -0.84 6.31
N LEU A 104 -6.31 0.41 5.89
CA LEU A 104 -5.29 1.13 5.14
C LEU A 104 -4.81 2.31 5.98
N TRP A 105 -3.53 2.34 6.35
CA TRP A 105 -2.96 3.43 7.12
C TRP A 105 -2.16 4.37 6.20
N PHE A 106 -2.57 5.62 6.16
CA PHE A 106 -1.77 6.71 5.64
C PHE A 106 -1.08 7.42 6.79
N VAL A 107 0.22 7.24 6.93
CA VAL A 107 1.03 7.83 8.01
C VAL A 107 1.71 9.08 7.48
N SER A 108 1.17 10.24 7.85
CA SER A 108 1.80 11.51 7.49
C SER A 108 3.05 11.76 8.34
N VAL A 109 4.13 12.14 7.66
CA VAL A 109 5.42 12.51 8.26
C VAL A 109 5.69 14.02 8.20
N ASP A 110 4.66 14.81 7.95
CA ASP A 110 4.71 16.27 7.95
C ASP A 110 3.72 16.90 8.93
N PRO A 111 3.92 16.73 10.24
CA PRO A 111 2.97 17.24 11.25
C PRO A 111 2.82 18.75 11.27
N LYS A 112 3.74 19.50 10.65
CA LYS A 112 3.65 20.95 10.56
C LYS A 112 2.50 21.39 9.65
N ARG A 113 2.30 20.73 8.51
CA ARG A 113 1.25 21.04 7.52
C ARG A 113 0.04 20.12 7.62
N ASP A 114 0.25 18.88 8.00
CA ASP A 114 -0.78 17.84 8.03
C ASP A 114 -1.49 17.80 9.39
N THR A 115 -2.30 18.83 9.64
CA THR A 115 -3.18 18.88 10.80
C THR A 115 -4.26 17.80 10.73
N VAL A 116 -4.94 17.50 11.85
CA VAL A 116 -6.09 16.59 11.90
C VAL A 116 -7.13 16.93 10.83
N ALA A 117 -7.47 18.22 10.67
CA ALA A 117 -8.42 18.66 9.65
C ALA A 117 -7.92 18.40 8.22
N GLN A 118 -6.64 18.68 7.97
CA GLN A 118 -6.02 18.43 6.67
C GLN A 118 -5.98 16.92 6.34
N LEU A 119 -5.62 16.09 7.31
CA LEU A 119 -5.66 14.62 7.16
C LEU A 119 -7.07 14.10 6.87
N ASN A 120 -8.07 14.61 7.61
CA ASN A 120 -9.46 14.23 7.39
C ASN A 120 -9.93 14.55 5.96
N ASN A 121 -9.61 15.74 5.46
CA ASN A 121 -9.93 16.14 4.10
C ASN A 121 -9.20 15.25 3.07
N TYR A 122 -7.93 14.98 3.28
CA TYR A 122 -7.12 14.19 2.37
C TYR A 122 -7.60 12.73 2.27
N VAL A 123 -7.80 12.04 3.40
CA VAL A 123 -8.25 10.65 3.38
C VAL A 123 -9.70 10.52 2.91
N GLY A 124 -10.52 11.52 3.20
CA GLY A 124 -11.92 11.59 2.73
C GLY A 124 -12.06 11.65 1.21
N TYR A 125 -11.07 12.23 0.52
CA TYR A 125 -11.06 12.30 -0.95
C TYR A 125 -11.11 10.91 -1.63
N PHE A 126 -10.58 9.88 -0.98
CA PHE A 126 -10.53 8.52 -1.56
C PHE A 126 -11.82 7.72 -1.37
N GLU A 127 -12.81 8.23 -0.65
CA GLU A 127 -14.12 7.61 -0.42
C GLU A 127 -14.04 6.14 0.06
N GLN A 128 -12.96 5.78 0.76
CA GLN A 128 -12.72 4.44 1.29
C GLN A 128 -12.70 4.48 2.83
N PRO A 129 -13.76 3.96 3.50
CA PRO A 129 -13.86 4.02 4.96
C PRO A 129 -12.76 3.27 5.73
N ALA A 130 -12.08 2.34 5.07
CA ALA A 130 -10.98 1.60 5.67
C ALA A 130 -9.67 2.40 5.74
N ILE A 131 -9.61 3.61 5.17
CA ILE A 131 -8.43 4.47 5.25
C ILE A 131 -8.44 5.22 6.58
N ILE A 132 -7.32 5.12 7.29
CA ILE A 132 -7.04 5.87 8.51
C ILE A 132 -5.80 6.73 8.24
N GLY A 133 -5.99 8.06 8.32
CA GLY A 133 -4.91 9.03 8.25
C GLY A 133 -4.31 9.24 9.64
N LEU A 134 -3.01 9.12 9.78
CA LEU A 134 -2.29 9.15 11.04
C LEU A 134 -1.17 10.19 10.99
N THR A 135 -0.93 10.87 12.10
CA THR A 135 0.26 11.72 12.29
C THR A 135 0.65 11.75 13.76
N ALA A 136 1.80 12.30 14.06
CA ALA A 136 2.27 12.63 15.41
C ALA A 136 3.44 13.62 15.30
N ASN A 137 3.97 14.08 16.43
CA ASN A 137 5.24 14.80 16.44
C ASN A 137 6.40 13.90 15.97
N HIS A 138 7.48 14.48 15.47
CA HIS A 138 8.61 13.76 14.93
C HIS A 138 9.32 12.82 15.91
N ASP A 139 9.28 13.10 17.20
CA ASP A 139 9.79 12.24 18.28
C ASP A 139 9.05 10.90 18.36
N GLN A 140 7.77 10.85 17.95
CA GLN A 140 6.97 9.64 17.83
C GLN A 140 7.02 9.05 16.43
N LEU A 141 6.95 9.88 15.39
CA LEU A 141 6.94 9.43 14.00
C LEU A 141 8.25 8.76 13.60
N PHE A 142 9.38 9.33 13.96
CA PHE A 142 10.68 8.85 13.50
C PHE A 142 10.98 7.40 13.97
N PRO A 143 10.86 7.04 15.26
CA PRO A 143 11.04 5.66 15.69
C PRO A 143 10.00 4.73 15.07
N PHE A 144 8.72 5.12 15.01
CA PHE A 144 7.66 4.32 14.43
C PHE A 144 7.90 3.98 12.94
N VAL A 145 8.21 4.99 12.13
CA VAL A 145 8.49 4.80 10.70
C VAL A 145 9.72 3.91 10.48
N ARG A 146 10.76 4.04 11.32
CA ARG A 146 11.94 3.16 11.27
C ARG A 146 11.62 1.71 11.65
N GLU A 147 10.74 1.48 12.61
CA GLU A 147 10.29 0.12 12.94
C GLU A 147 9.54 -0.55 11.80
N LEU A 148 8.79 0.22 11.00
CA LEU A 148 8.19 -0.25 9.75
C LEU A 148 9.22 -0.57 8.66
N GLY A 149 10.53 -0.29 8.89
CA GLY A 149 11.57 -0.44 7.89
C GLY A 149 11.54 0.64 6.82
N LEU A 150 10.87 1.75 7.08
CA LEU A 150 10.71 2.89 6.18
C LEU A 150 11.54 4.08 6.70
N MET A 151 11.71 5.09 5.84
CA MET A 151 12.45 6.30 6.16
C MET A 151 11.74 7.53 5.60
N TYR A 152 11.97 8.67 6.23
CA TYR A 152 11.66 9.98 5.67
C TYR A 152 12.71 11.00 6.08
N ALA A 153 12.83 12.07 5.30
CA ALA A 153 13.70 13.20 5.59
C ALA A 153 13.05 14.50 5.12
N ILE A 154 13.23 15.56 5.90
CA ILE A 154 12.80 16.91 5.56
C ILE A 154 14.07 17.75 5.37
N SER A 155 14.35 18.15 4.14
CA SER A 155 15.62 18.81 3.78
C SER A 155 15.68 20.25 4.30
N THR A 156 14.52 20.93 4.37
CA THR A 156 14.39 22.30 4.89
C THR A 156 12.97 22.54 5.35
N THR A 157 12.80 23.32 6.42
CA THR A 157 11.50 23.74 6.94
C THR A 157 11.34 25.26 6.95
N THR A 158 12.29 25.98 6.30
CA THR A 158 12.29 27.45 6.25
C THR A 158 11.35 27.98 5.19
N ASP A 159 11.14 27.22 4.11
CA ASP A 159 10.22 27.57 3.04
C ASP A 159 8.81 27.03 3.36
N GLU A 160 7.78 27.72 2.90
CA GLU A 160 6.39 27.25 3.06
C GLU A 160 6.10 26.06 2.14
N ASP A 161 6.80 25.97 1.00
CA ASP A 161 6.62 24.96 -0.05
C ASP A 161 7.83 24.00 -0.10
N TYR A 162 8.05 23.26 0.97
CA TYR A 162 9.10 22.24 1.02
C TYR A 162 8.57 20.84 0.65
N ARG A 163 9.47 19.99 0.16
CA ARG A 163 9.21 18.59 -0.08
C ARG A 163 9.72 17.72 1.06
N VAL A 164 9.05 16.59 1.27
CA VAL A 164 9.47 15.56 2.21
C VAL A 164 9.86 14.32 1.41
N ASP A 165 11.11 13.91 1.56
CA ASP A 165 11.58 12.63 1.00
C ASP A 165 11.07 11.50 1.89
N HIS A 166 10.46 10.48 1.30
CA HIS A 166 9.95 9.33 2.04
C HIS A 166 9.99 8.05 1.22
N SER A 167 9.96 6.91 1.90
CA SER A 167 9.88 5.60 1.24
C SER A 167 8.55 5.42 0.52
N ALA A 168 8.59 4.96 -0.73
CA ALA A 168 7.42 4.68 -1.55
C ALA A 168 6.88 3.24 -1.39
N SER A 169 7.41 2.48 -0.44
CA SER A 169 6.98 1.11 -0.14
C SER A 169 5.72 1.08 0.70
N VAL A 170 4.93 0.02 0.54
CA VAL A 170 3.77 -0.30 1.38
C VAL A 170 4.14 -1.48 2.26
N VAL A 171 3.85 -1.41 3.55
CA VAL A 171 4.14 -2.50 4.49
C VAL A 171 2.89 -3.20 4.96
N LEU A 172 3.00 -4.50 5.26
CA LEU A 172 1.91 -5.32 5.77
C LEU A 172 2.17 -5.68 7.23
N ILE A 173 1.16 -5.40 8.06
CA ILE A 173 1.14 -5.75 9.48
C ILE A 173 0.02 -6.77 9.68
N ASN A 174 0.31 -7.87 10.37
CA ASN A 174 -0.64 -8.95 10.63
C ASN A 174 -1.59 -8.63 11.82
N PRO A 175 -2.66 -9.42 12.05
CA PRO A 175 -3.60 -9.20 13.14
C PRO A 175 -3.03 -9.35 14.57
N LYS A 176 -1.77 -9.74 14.71
CA LYS A 176 -1.04 -9.73 16.00
C LYS A 176 -0.29 -8.42 16.22
N GLY A 177 -0.33 -7.48 15.26
CA GLY A 177 0.41 -6.21 15.32
C GLY A 177 1.89 -6.38 14.99
N GLN A 178 2.23 -7.32 14.11
CA GLN A 178 3.60 -7.63 13.70
C GLN A 178 3.81 -7.28 12.24
N LEU A 179 4.92 -6.63 11.92
CA LEU A 179 5.36 -6.39 10.55
C LEU A 179 5.78 -7.72 9.91
N VAL A 180 5.13 -8.09 8.80
CA VAL A 180 5.33 -9.39 8.14
C VAL A 180 5.84 -9.29 6.71
N ALA A 181 5.56 -8.19 6.00
CA ALA A 181 6.04 -8.02 4.63
C ALA A 181 6.17 -6.54 4.23
N MET A 182 6.91 -6.31 3.15
CA MET A 182 7.07 -5.01 2.51
C MET A 182 6.93 -5.18 0.99
N PHE A 183 5.98 -4.47 0.39
CA PHE A 183 5.84 -4.32 -1.05
C PHE A 183 6.69 -3.13 -1.48
N LYS A 184 7.76 -3.40 -2.20
CA LYS A 184 8.67 -2.37 -2.72
C LYS A 184 8.25 -1.99 -4.14
N PRO A 185 8.40 -0.71 -4.54
CA PRO A 185 8.22 -0.34 -5.93
C PRO A 185 9.07 -1.19 -6.87
N GLU A 186 8.47 -1.72 -7.94
CA GLU A 186 9.22 -2.33 -9.03
C GLU A 186 9.79 -1.23 -9.93
N LEU A 187 11.02 -1.43 -10.39
CA LEU A 187 11.62 -0.51 -11.36
C LEU A 187 10.84 -0.63 -12.68
N SER A 188 10.30 0.48 -13.13
CA SER A 188 9.70 0.56 -14.46
C SER A 188 10.77 0.49 -15.55
N ALA A 189 10.41 -0.10 -16.69
CA ALA A 189 11.24 -0.01 -17.90
C ALA A 189 11.39 1.43 -18.41
N ASP A 190 10.43 2.30 -18.07
CA ASP A 190 10.51 3.74 -18.32
C ASP A 190 11.30 4.41 -17.18
N GLN A 191 12.53 4.83 -17.51
CA GLN A 191 13.45 5.50 -16.59
C GLN A 191 12.94 6.87 -16.09
N ASN A 192 11.92 7.44 -16.75
CA ASN A 192 11.32 8.72 -16.35
C ASN A 192 10.13 8.55 -15.39
N SER A 193 9.66 7.32 -15.14
CA SER A 193 8.57 7.07 -14.20
C SER A 193 9.09 7.02 -12.76
N VAL A 194 8.35 7.64 -11.85
CA VAL A 194 8.63 7.54 -10.42
C VAL A 194 8.22 6.14 -9.95
N PRO A 195 9.14 5.37 -9.34
CA PRO A 195 8.81 4.03 -8.86
C PRO A 195 7.76 4.06 -7.77
N VAL A 196 6.63 3.40 -8.01
CA VAL A 196 5.54 3.20 -7.03
C VAL A 196 5.10 1.74 -7.02
N VAL A 197 4.52 1.28 -5.93
CA VAL A 197 3.84 -0.02 -5.90
C VAL A 197 2.62 0.06 -6.80
N THR A 198 2.55 -0.81 -7.81
CA THR A 198 1.43 -0.81 -8.77
C THR A 198 0.29 -1.71 -8.29
N LYS A 199 -0.93 -1.46 -8.79
CA LYS A 199 -2.09 -2.33 -8.54
C LYS A 199 -1.81 -3.77 -9.00
N THR A 200 -1.23 -3.94 -10.18
CA THR A 200 -0.89 -5.26 -10.74
C THR A 200 0.09 -6.02 -9.84
N GLN A 201 1.14 -5.35 -9.40
CA GLN A 201 2.10 -5.90 -8.46
C GLN A 201 1.43 -6.31 -7.14
N LEU A 202 0.67 -5.40 -6.54
CA LEU A 202 0.04 -5.65 -5.24
C LEU A 202 -0.96 -6.81 -5.30
N LEU A 203 -1.82 -6.86 -6.32
CA LEU A 203 -2.80 -7.94 -6.50
C LEU A 203 -2.16 -9.29 -6.85
N ARG A 204 -0.98 -9.30 -7.47
CA ARG A 204 -0.20 -10.51 -7.70
C ARG A 204 0.44 -11.03 -6.41
N ASP A 205 1.11 -10.13 -5.67
CA ASP A 205 1.97 -10.52 -4.56
C ASP A 205 1.20 -10.72 -3.24
N PHE A 206 0.13 -9.95 -3.00
CA PHE A 206 -0.59 -9.97 -1.73
C PHE A 206 -1.19 -11.33 -1.37
N PRO A 207 -1.86 -12.08 -2.29
CA PRO A 207 -2.38 -13.42 -1.99
C PRO A 207 -1.28 -14.39 -1.55
N GLU A 208 -0.15 -14.38 -2.25
CA GLU A 208 0.99 -15.25 -1.96
C GLU A 208 1.62 -14.89 -0.60
N VAL A 209 1.73 -13.60 -0.30
CA VAL A 209 2.21 -13.14 1.01
C VAL A 209 1.27 -13.60 2.12
N ILE A 210 -0.05 -13.42 1.96
CA ILE A 210 -1.04 -13.86 2.95
C ILE A 210 -0.93 -15.36 3.20
N GLN A 211 -0.79 -16.21 2.16
CA GLN A 211 -0.61 -17.65 2.32
C GLN A 211 0.63 -18.02 3.14
N GLN A 212 1.72 -17.23 3.02
CA GLN A 212 2.97 -17.48 3.74
C GLN A 212 2.92 -17.02 5.19
N VAL A 213 2.18 -15.95 5.51
CA VAL A 213 2.23 -15.26 6.82
C VAL A 213 0.94 -15.34 7.61
N ALA A 214 -0.14 -15.88 7.05
CA ALA A 214 -1.38 -16.13 7.80
C ALA A 214 -1.11 -17.19 8.88
N PRO A 215 -1.63 -17.00 10.10
CA PRO A 215 -1.43 -17.88 11.22
C PRO A 215 -2.15 -19.23 11.06
#